data_e500062e9291d821b3c047f2850e728e
#
_entry.id   e500062e9291d821b3c047f2850e728e
#
_cell.length_a   1.000
_cell.length_b   1.000
_cell.length_c   1.000
_cell.angle_alpha   90.00
_cell.angle_beta   90.00
_cell.angle_gamma   90.00
#
_symmetry.space_group_name_H-M   'P 1'
#
loop_
_entity.id
_entity.type
_entity.pdbx_description
1 polymer ?
#
loop_
_entity_poly.entity_id
_entity_poly.type
_entity_poly.pdbx_seq_one_letter_code
_entity_poly.pdbx_strand_id
1 'polypeptide(L)'
;MACYDDFAWFYNRYWSEEFHSAAFPILERIWLDRLPPKARILDVCCGTGYLAALLAARGFRVTGLDVSREMLAYARANAPAAEFTLADAASFHLPGACDAAVSTFDSLNHLLEPAALEAAFRNIAAALRPGGLLAFDMLLDEAYQTRWGESFALVRDDHLLTITGAAFDSHSRIARITVTMFRLLEGAWQRSDVTIEERCYSPDEISQALAAAGFGELLCYDAGDLGMAGQLGEGRTFFVASKLE
;
A
#
# COMPACT_ATOMS: atom_id res chain seq x y z
N MET A 1 -0.26 19.13 0.10
CA MET A 1 0.03 18.37 -1.12
C MET A 1 0.56 17.03 -0.66
N ALA A 2 -0.04 15.94 -1.08
CA ALA A 2 0.46 14.62 -0.70
C ALA A 2 1.83 14.40 -1.36
N CYS A 3 2.80 13.82 -0.67
CA CYS A 3 4.15 13.61 -1.22
C CYS A 3 4.14 12.75 -2.49
N TYR A 4 3.10 11.95 -2.68
CA TYR A 4 2.93 11.09 -3.85
C TYR A 4 2.32 11.76 -5.09
N ASP A 5 1.82 13.01 -5.03
CA ASP A 5 1.21 13.64 -6.20
C ASP A 5 2.21 13.76 -7.36
N ASP A 6 3.42 14.27 -7.11
CA ASP A 6 4.46 14.39 -8.15
C ASP A 6 5.00 13.03 -8.61
N PHE A 7 4.95 12.01 -7.76
CA PHE A 7 5.43 10.67 -8.06
C PHE A 7 4.42 9.81 -8.83
N ALA A 8 3.13 10.17 -8.81
CA ALA A 8 2.04 9.33 -9.32
C ALA A 8 2.23 8.85 -10.77
N TRP A 9 2.75 9.71 -11.66
CA TRP A 9 3.00 9.32 -13.05
C TRP A 9 4.04 8.21 -13.18
N PHE A 10 5.15 8.31 -12.44
CA PHE A 10 6.20 7.30 -12.44
C PHE A 10 5.73 6.01 -11.78
N TYR A 11 5.04 6.12 -10.63
CA TYR A 11 4.47 4.99 -9.93
C TYR A 11 3.52 4.18 -10.80
N ASN A 12 2.58 4.86 -11.48
CA ASN A 12 1.62 4.20 -12.37
C ASN A 12 2.30 3.45 -13.52
N ARG A 13 3.43 4.01 -14.03
CA ARG A 13 4.12 3.47 -15.20
C ARG A 13 5.07 2.32 -14.90
N TYR A 14 5.69 2.30 -13.71
CA TYR A 14 6.83 1.43 -13.45
C TYR A 14 6.68 0.49 -12.27
N TRP A 15 5.86 0.81 -11.27
CA TRP A 15 5.79 0.01 -10.04
C TRP A 15 4.45 -0.66 -9.80
N SER A 16 3.35 0.03 -10.14
CA SER A 16 2.01 -0.45 -9.77
C SER A 16 1.70 -1.83 -10.36
N GLU A 17 1.94 -2.03 -11.66
CA GLU A 17 1.68 -3.30 -12.33
C GLU A 17 2.63 -4.40 -11.86
N GLU A 18 3.92 -4.11 -11.76
CA GLU A 18 4.95 -5.07 -11.39
C GLU A 18 4.66 -5.68 -10.02
N PHE A 19 4.43 -4.82 -9.02
CA PHE A 19 4.13 -5.27 -7.66
C PHE A 19 2.85 -6.10 -7.60
N HIS A 20 1.74 -5.57 -8.12
CA HIS A 20 0.45 -6.23 -7.97
C HIS A 20 0.34 -7.52 -8.79
N SER A 21 1.07 -7.62 -9.90
CA SER A 21 1.15 -8.89 -10.66
C SER A 21 1.82 -10.00 -9.85
N ALA A 22 2.79 -9.65 -9.01
CA ALA A 22 3.43 -10.60 -8.10
C ALA A 22 2.60 -10.87 -6.83
N ALA A 23 1.97 -9.83 -6.26
CA ALA A 23 1.22 -9.93 -5.02
C ALA A 23 -0.16 -10.58 -5.19
N PHE A 24 -0.82 -10.37 -6.32
CA PHE A 24 -2.21 -10.80 -6.52
C PHE A 24 -2.43 -12.31 -6.38
N PRO A 25 -1.60 -13.20 -6.96
CA PRO A 25 -1.74 -14.65 -6.74
C PRO A 25 -1.56 -15.06 -5.27
N ILE A 26 -0.76 -14.31 -4.52
CA ILE A 26 -0.61 -14.52 -3.08
C ILE A 26 -1.91 -14.15 -2.37
N LEU A 27 -2.43 -12.95 -2.63
CA LEU A 27 -3.69 -12.47 -2.05
C LEU A 27 -4.87 -13.38 -2.39
N GLU A 28 -4.91 -13.95 -3.61
CA GLU A 28 -5.93 -14.94 -3.97
C GLU A 28 -5.92 -16.11 -3.00
N ARG A 29 -4.77 -16.70 -2.79
CA ARG A 29 -4.60 -17.91 -1.97
C ARG A 29 -4.83 -17.68 -0.47
N ILE A 30 -4.33 -16.57 0.08
CA ILE A 30 -4.37 -16.35 1.55
C ILE A 30 -5.63 -15.60 2.02
N TRP A 31 -6.33 -14.90 1.12
CA TRP A 31 -7.39 -13.98 1.50
C TRP A 31 -8.63 -14.04 0.60
N LEU A 32 -8.51 -13.90 -0.76
CA LEU A 32 -9.68 -13.81 -1.65
C LEU A 32 -10.52 -15.08 -1.65
N ASP A 33 -9.90 -16.27 -1.59
CA ASP A 33 -10.60 -17.56 -1.55
C ASP A 33 -11.50 -17.73 -0.31
N ARG A 34 -11.34 -16.87 0.70
CA ARG A 34 -12.16 -16.84 1.92
C ARG A 34 -13.35 -15.89 1.82
N LEU A 35 -13.45 -15.10 0.76
CA LEU A 35 -14.48 -14.08 0.60
C LEU A 35 -15.71 -14.64 -0.14
N PRO A 36 -16.92 -14.16 0.19
CA PRO A 36 -18.11 -14.52 -0.58
C PRO A 36 -18.04 -13.92 -2.00
N PRO A 37 -18.72 -14.54 -2.97
CA PRO A 37 -18.84 -13.97 -4.31
C PRO A 37 -19.42 -12.54 -4.28
N LYS A 38 -18.84 -11.63 -5.08
CA LYS A 38 -19.25 -10.21 -5.15
C LYS A 38 -19.08 -9.44 -3.83
N ALA A 39 -18.18 -9.90 -2.96
CA ALA A 39 -17.86 -9.19 -1.72
C ALA A 39 -17.56 -7.71 -1.99
N ARG A 40 -17.92 -6.88 -1.01
CA ARG A 40 -17.58 -5.45 -0.99
C ARG A 40 -16.20 -5.30 -0.36
N ILE A 41 -15.25 -4.83 -1.11
CA ILE A 41 -13.85 -4.68 -0.70
C ILE A 41 -13.49 -3.20 -0.60
N LEU A 42 -12.91 -2.82 0.53
CA LEU A 42 -12.27 -1.52 0.73
C LEU A 42 -10.77 -1.65 0.43
N ASP A 43 -10.29 -0.93 -0.58
CA ASP A 43 -8.87 -0.83 -0.93
C ASP A 43 -8.29 0.45 -0.30
N VAL A 44 -7.54 0.30 0.77
CA VAL A 44 -6.99 1.39 1.59
C VAL A 44 -5.60 1.75 1.09
N CYS A 45 -5.37 3.04 0.80
CA CYS A 45 -4.18 3.52 0.10
C CYS A 45 -4.07 2.88 -1.30
N CYS A 46 -5.15 2.95 -2.07
CA CYS A 46 -5.31 2.22 -3.33
C CYS A 46 -4.39 2.69 -4.47
N GLY A 47 -3.63 3.78 -4.26
CA GLY A 47 -2.70 4.32 -5.23
C GLY A 47 -3.36 4.57 -6.59
N THR A 48 -2.75 4.04 -7.64
CA THR A 48 -3.25 4.17 -9.03
C THR A 48 -4.32 3.14 -9.41
N GLY A 49 -4.87 2.40 -8.42
CA GLY A 49 -6.04 1.54 -8.61
C GLY A 49 -5.78 0.23 -9.35
N TYR A 50 -4.53 -0.20 -9.50
CA TYR A 50 -4.23 -1.44 -10.22
C TYR A 50 -4.80 -2.67 -9.49
N LEU A 51 -4.66 -2.74 -8.15
CA LEU A 51 -5.29 -3.79 -7.36
C LEU A 51 -6.81 -3.74 -7.48
N ALA A 52 -7.40 -2.53 -7.38
CA ALA A 52 -8.84 -2.35 -7.55
C ALA A 52 -9.34 -2.87 -8.90
N ALA A 53 -8.57 -2.68 -9.99
CA ALA A 53 -8.89 -3.22 -11.32
C ALA A 53 -8.88 -4.76 -11.32
N LEU A 54 -7.86 -5.39 -10.73
CA LEU A 54 -7.75 -6.85 -10.62
C LEU A 54 -8.92 -7.43 -9.81
N LEU A 55 -9.26 -6.82 -8.70
CA LEU A 55 -10.39 -7.23 -7.85
C LEU A 55 -11.74 -7.07 -8.56
N ALA A 56 -11.95 -5.95 -9.25
CA ALA A 56 -13.16 -5.72 -10.04
C ALA A 56 -13.30 -6.73 -11.19
N ALA A 57 -12.20 -7.09 -11.85
CA ALA A 57 -12.18 -8.13 -12.89
C ALA A 57 -12.57 -9.53 -12.36
N ARG A 58 -12.38 -9.79 -11.04
CA ARG A 58 -12.85 -11.00 -10.36
C ARG A 58 -14.31 -10.89 -9.88
N GLY A 59 -14.99 -9.78 -10.18
CA GLY A 59 -16.40 -9.57 -9.86
C GLY A 59 -16.67 -9.01 -8.46
N PHE A 60 -15.66 -8.58 -7.74
CA PHE A 60 -15.81 -7.89 -6.46
C PHE A 60 -16.28 -6.43 -6.65
N ARG A 61 -16.94 -5.88 -5.64
CA ARG A 61 -17.31 -4.46 -5.59
C ARG A 61 -16.24 -3.71 -4.81
N VAL A 62 -15.51 -2.82 -5.47
CA VAL A 62 -14.35 -2.17 -4.86
C VAL A 62 -14.61 -0.70 -4.63
N THR A 63 -14.29 -0.24 -3.42
CA THR A 63 -14.16 1.17 -3.07
C THR A 63 -12.72 1.40 -2.66
N GLY A 64 -12.00 2.24 -3.41
CA GLY A 64 -10.62 2.64 -3.10
C GLY A 64 -10.56 3.99 -2.39
N LEU A 65 -9.64 4.15 -1.47
CA LEU A 65 -9.30 5.44 -0.90
C LEU A 65 -7.80 5.69 -0.95
N ASP A 66 -7.44 6.94 -1.20
CA ASP A 66 -6.05 7.39 -1.18
C ASP A 66 -6.00 8.88 -0.81
N VAL A 67 -4.87 9.32 -0.26
CA VAL A 67 -4.64 10.72 0.13
C VAL A 67 -4.16 11.59 -1.04
N SER A 68 -3.67 10.97 -2.13
CA SER A 68 -3.17 11.64 -3.32
C SER A 68 -4.25 11.81 -4.38
N ARG A 69 -4.47 13.05 -4.81
CA ARG A 69 -5.39 13.35 -5.91
C ARG A 69 -4.91 12.81 -7.24
N GLU A 70 -3.60 12.89 -7.48
CA GLU A 70 -2.99 12.43 -8.72
C GLU A 70 -3.01 10.90 -8.83
N MET A 71 -2.77 10.19 -7.73
CA MET A 71 -2.97 8.73 -7.69
C MET A 71 -4.42 8.37 -8.06
N LEU A 72 -5.40 9.05 -7.45
CA LEU A 72 -6.82 8.79 -7.73
C LEU A 72 -7.26 9.19 -9.15
N ALA A 73 -6.56 10.13 -9.80
CA ALA A 73 -6.80 10.42 -11.21
C ALA A 73 -6.47 9.21 -12.09
N TYR A 74 -5.33 8.56 -11.83
CA TYR A 74 -4.96 7.29 -12.48
C TYR A 74 -5.90 6.15 -12.08
N ALA A 75 -6.26 6.04 -10.81
CA ALA A 75 -7.13 4.98 -10.33
C ALA A 75 -8.48 4.93 -11.06
N ARG A 76 -9.09 6.11 -11.28
CA ARG A 76 -10.36 6.21 -12.04
C ARG A 76 -10.21 5.79 -13.50
N ALA A 77 -9.04 6.02 -14.10
CA ALA A 77 -8.75 5.59 -15.46
C ALA A 77 -8.46 4.08 -15.54
N ASN A 78 -7.68 3.55 -14.58
CA ASN A 78 -7.25 2.16 -14.57
C ASN A 78 -8.37 1.19 -14.13
N ALA A 79 -9.25 1.62 -13.22
CA ALA A 79 -10.31 0.79 -12.66
C ALA A 79 -11.68 1.50 -12.70
N PRO A 80 -12.26 1.74 -13.90
CA PRO A 80 -13.51 2.50 -14.05
C PRO A 80 -14.73 1.79 -13.43
N ALA A 81 -14.63 0.51 -13.07
CA ALA A 81 -15.67 -0.25 -12.39
C ALA A 81 -15.63 -0.12 -10.85
N ALA A 82 -14.62 0.54 -10.30
CA ALA A 82 -14.48 0.79 -8.87
C ALA A 82 -14.83 2.25 -8.52
N GLU A 83 -15.17 2.49 -7.26
CA GLU A 83 -15.41 3.83 -6.71
C GLU A 83 -14.17 4.32 -5.97
N PHE A 84 -13.87 5.64 -6.07
CA PHE A 84 -12.66 6.20 -5.45
C PHE A 84 -12.95 7.48 -4.66
N THR A 85 -12.41 7.53 -3.44
CA THR A 85 -12.58 8.63 -2.50
C THR A 85 -11.22 9.17 -2.06
N LEU A 86 -11.08 10.50 -2.05
CA LEU A 86 -9.91 11.18 -1.48
C LEU A 86 -10.05 11.17 0.05
N ALA A 87 -9.21 10.40 0.73
CA ALA A 87 -9.25 10.28 2.18
C ALA A 87 -7.91 9.77 2.72
N ASP A 88 -7.62 10.11 3.96
CA ASP A 88 -6.46 9.65 4.71
C ASP A 88 -6.84 8.40 5.51
N ALA A 89 -6.02 7.35 5.45
CA ALA A 89 -6.21 6.09 6.15
C ALA A 89 -6.38 6.27 7.66
N ALA A 90 -5.67 7.23 8.26
CA ALA A 90 -5.75 7.49 9.70
C ALA A 90 -7.01 8.27 10.13
N SER A 91 -7.78 8.84 9.18
CA SER A 91 -8.91 9.72 9.54
C SER A 91 -10.18 9.52 8.71
N PHE A 92 -10.22 8.56 7.78
CA PHE A 92 -11.42 8.34 6.97
C PHE A 92 -12.59 7.82 7.81
N HIS A 93 -13.79 8.13 7.33
CA HIS A 93 -15.02 7.58 7.87
C HIS A 93 -15.87 7.04 6.71
N LEU A 94 -15.99 5.73 6.63
CA LEU A 94 -16.83 5.06 5.64
C LEU A 94 -17.91 4.27 6.41
N PRO A 95 -19.15 4.79 6.47
CA PRO A 95 -20.22 4.05 7.10
C PRO A 95 -20.65 2.87 6.24
N GLY A 96 -20.71 1.73 6.83
CA GLY A 96 -21.29 0.59 6.16
C GLY A 96 -20.39 -0.64 6.18
N ALA A 97 -20.95 -1.74 5.79
CA ALA A 97 -20.38 -3.05 6.00
C ALA A 97 -19.64 -3.50 4.74
N CYS A 98 -18.36 -3.25 4.66
CA CYS A 98 -17.51 -4.00 3.74
C CYS A 98 -17.31 -5.41 4.26
N ASP A 99 -17.25 -6.37 3.35
CA ASP A 99 -16.96 -7.76 3.67
C ASP A 99 -15.49 -7.96 3.96
N ALA A 100 -14.63 -7.16 3.30
CA ALA A 100 -13.21 -7.23 3.45
C ALA A 100 -12.54 -5.86 3.20
N ALA A 101 -11.31 -5.71 3.67
CA ALA A 101 -10.43 -4.60 3.38
C ALA A 101 -9.05 -5.10 3.00
N VAL A 102 -8.34 -4.31 2.19
CA VAL A 102 -6.98 -4.60 1.77
C VAL A 102 -6.16 -3.31 1.76
N SER A 103 -4.86 -3.42 2.06
CA SER A 103 -3.88 -2.36 1.86
C SER A 103 -2.56 -3.00 1.45
N THR A 104 -2.01 -2.63 0.31
CA THR A 104 -0.85 -3.32 -0.25
C THR A 104 0.28 -2.37 -0.63
N PHE A 105 1.43 -2.96 -0.88
CA PHE A 105 2.66 -2.30 -1.26
C PHE A 105 3.16 -1.36 -0.14
N ASP A 106 3.36 -1.97 1.05
CA ASP A 106 3.90 -1.29 2.25
C ASP A 106 3.25 0.05 2.60
N SER A 107 2.04 0.30 2.07
CA SER A 107 1.36 1.59 2.25
C SER A 107 1.19 1.99 3.72
N LEU A 108 0.98 1.03 4.62
CA LEU A 108 0.84 1.31 6.05
C LEU A 108 2.17 1.66 6.73
N ASN A 109 3.32 1.36 6.13
CA ASN A 109 4.62 1.81 6.64
C ASN A 109 4.80 3.34 6.53
N HIS A 110 4.04 4.00 5.64
CA HIS A 110 4.03 5.47 5.53
C HIS A 110 3.31 6.19 6.68
N LEU A 111 2.62 5.46 7.54
CA LEU A 111 2.08 6.01 8.78
C LEU A 111 3.21 6.04 9.82
N LEU A 112 3.92 7.16 9.90
CA LEU A 112 5.16 7.28 10.68
C LEU A 112 4.94 7.21 12.20
N GLU A 113 3.74 7.60 12.65
CA GLU A 113 3.38 7.59 14.06
C GLU A 113 2.57 6.33 14.41
N PRO A 114 2.94 5.58 15.48
CA PRO A 114 2.18 4.40 15.90
C PRO A 114 0.69 4.69 16.13
N ALA A 115 0.35 5.87 16.65
CA ALA A 115 -1.02 6.29 16.84
C ALA A 115 -1.79 6.44 15.51
N ALA A 116 -1.11 6.80 14.42
CA ALA A 116 -1.72 6.88 13.09
C ALA A 116 -2.02 5.49 12.53
N LEU A 117 -1.11 4.53 12.69
CA LEU A 117 -1.35 3.12 12.32
C LEU A 117 -2.54 2.53 13.09
N GLU A 118 -2.59 2.76 14.40
CA GLU A 118 -3.71 2.32 15.24
C GLU A 118 -5.03 2.97 14.81
N ALA A 119 -5.02 4.27 14.47
CA ALA A 119 -6.19 4.96 13.95
C ALA A 119 -6.64 4.39 12.60
N ALA A 120 -5.71 4.08 11.70
CA ALA A 120 -6.03 3.44 10.42
C ALA A 120 -6.71 2.07 10.63
N PHE A 121 -6.16 1.23 11.51
CA PHE A 121 -6.80 -0.06 11.82
C PHE A 121 -8.18 0.11 12.46
N ARG A 122 -8.40 1.09 13.36
CA ARG A 122 -9.73 1.39 13.90
C ARG A 122 -10.72 1.83 12.83
N ASN A 123 -10.29 2.68 11.89
CA ASN A 123 -11.14 3.13 10.79
C ASN A 123 -11.50 1.98 9.85
N ILE A 124 -10.52 1.10 9.54
CA ILE A 124 -10.75 -0.12 8.76
C ILE A 124 -11.72 -1.05 9.49
N ALA A 125 -11.54 -1.29 10.78
CA ALA A 125 -12.45 -2.08 11.58
C ALA A 125 -13.87 -1.51 11.57
N ALA A 126 -14.02 -0.19 11.67
CA ALA A 126 -15.33 0.47 11.60
C ALA A 126 -16.02 0.29 10.23
N ALA A 127 -15.25 0.23 9.15
CA ALA A 127 -15.76 -0.01 7.80
C ALA A 127 -16.13 -1.47 7.53
N LEU A 128 -15.56 -2.41 8.26
CA LEU A 128 -15.82 -3.85 8.11
C LEU A 128 -17.06 -4.29 8.91
N ARG A 129 -17.83 -5.24 8.36
CA ARG A 129 -18.82 -5.98 9.13
C ARG A 129 -18.15 -6.89 10.18
N PRO A 130 -18.85 -7.32 11.22
CA PRO A 130 -18.37 -8.37 12.11
C PRO A 130 -17.91 -9.61 11.32
N GLY A 131 -16.76 -10.19 11.68
CA GLY A 131 -16.14 -11.27 10.93
C GLY A 131 -15.56 -10.89 9.57
N GLY A 132 -15.55 -9.60 9.20
CA GLY A 132 -14.91 -9.10 7.99
C GLY A 132 -13.38 -9.28 8.04
N LEU A 133 -12.75 -9.48 6.89
CA LEU A 133 -11.33 -9.78 6.79
C LEU A 133 -10.53 -8.56 6.34
N LEU A 134 -9.39 -8.34 6.96
CA LEU A 134 -8.36 -7.40 6.53
C LEU A 134 -7.14 -8.18 6.03
N ALA A 135 -6.68 -7.87 4.82
CA ALA A 135 -5.35 -8.28 4.33
C ALA A 135 -4.48 -7.04 4.11
N PHE A 136 -3.22 -7.13 4.45
CA PHE A 136 -2.25 -6.07 4.15
C PHE A 136 -0.85 -6.64 4.11
N ASP A 137 0.08 -5.89 3.53
CA ASP A 137 1.50 -6.21 3.64
C ASP A 137 2.28 -5.04 4.23
N MET A 138 3.37 -5.37 4.88
CA MET A 138 4.32 -4.40 5.40
C MET A 138 5.75 -4.89 5.20
N LEU A 139 6.67 -3.94 5.07
CA LEU A 139 8.10 -4.18 5.19
C LEU A 139 8.47 -4.26 6.66
N LEU A 140 9.24 -5.28 7.02
CA LEU A 140 9.79 -5.48 8.35
C LEU A 140 11.29 -5.18 8.38
N ASP A 141 11.92 -5.39 9.53
CA ASP A 141 13.29 -4.98 9.82
C ASP A 141 14.32 -5.43 8.76
N GLU A 142 14.22 -6.66 8.26
CA GLU A 142 15.11 -7.19 7.23
C GLU A 142 15.12 -6.31 5.96
N ALA A 143 13.95 -5.85 5.49
CA ALA A 143 13.86 -5.01 4.31
C ALA A 143 14.62 -3.69 4.49
N TYR A 144 14.54 -3.10 5.68
CA TYR A 144 15.20 -1.82 5.95
C TYR A 144 16.72 -1.96 6.13
N GLN A 145 17.20 -3.12 6.52
CA GLN A 145 18.63 -3.40 6.62
C GLN A 145 19.28 -3.74 5.27
N THR A 146 18.54 -4.35 4.36
CA THR A 146 19.10 -4.86 3.10
C THR A 146 18.83 -3.93 1.90
N ARG A 147 17.62 -3.35 1.82
CA ARG A 147 17.16 -2.61 0.63
C ARG A 147 17.42 -1.11 0.68
N TRP A 148 17.53 -0.53 1.88
CA TRP A 148 17.68 0.91 2.09
C TRP A 148 19.17 1.29 2.15
N GLY A 149 19.77 1.54 1.02
CA GLY A 149 21.19 1.91 0.90
C GLY A 149 21.64 1.97 -0.54
N GLU A 150 20.85 1.42 -1.45
CA GLU A 150 21.16 1.40 -2.87
C GLU A 150 20.61 2.62 -3.59
N SER A 151 21.40 3.13 -4.54
CA SER A 151 20.93 4.17 -5.47
C SER A 151 20.35 3.50 -6.71
N PHE A 152 19.24 4.03 -7.19
CA PHE A 152 18.57 3.55 -8.38
C PHE A 152 18.44 4.69 -9.39
N ALA A 153 18.59 4.39 -10.68
CA ALA A 153 18.35 5.36 -11.75
C ALA A 153 17.58 4.70 -12.90
N LEU A 154 16.48 5.32 -13.28
CA LEU A 154 15.73 5.05 -14.49
C LEU A 154 15.95 6.19 -15.49
N VAL A 155 16.51 5.90 -16.67
CA VAL A 155 16.79 6.91 -17.69
C VAL A 155 16.08 6.54 -18.98
N ARG A 156 15.32 7.48 -19.54
CA ARG A 156 14.66 7.41 -20.84
C ARG A 156 14.85 8.74 -21.57
N ASP A 157 14.51 8.78 -22.85
CA ASP A 157 14.70 9.97 -23.68
C ASP A 157 13.85 11.17 -23.24
N ASP A 158 12.69 10.90 -22.64
CA ASP A 158 11.69 11.90 -22.24
C ASP A 158 11.47 12.01 -20.74
N HIS A 159 12.14 11.16 -19.94
CA HIS A 159 12.05 11.20 -18.47
C HIS A 159 13.22 10.50 -17.78
N LEU A 160 13.48 10.95 -16.56
CA LEU A 160 14.49 10.37 -15.69
C LEU A 160 13.97 10.37 -14.25
N LEU A 161 14.28 9.31 -13.52
CA LEU A 161 14.08 9.24 -12.09
C LEU A 161 15.34 8.69 -11.43
N THR A 162 15.71 9.29 -10.31
CA THR A 162 16.76 8.75 -9.45
C THR A 162 16.25 8.61 -8.02
N ILE A 163 16.60 7.52 -7.38
CA ILE A 163 16.43 7.33 -5.95
C ILE A 163 17.81 7.44 -5.31
N THR A 164 17.96 8.35 -4.38
CA THR A 164 19.23 8.63 -3.69
C THR A 164 18.97 8.90 -2.21
N GLY A 165 20.05 8.94 -1.42
CA GLY A 165 19.97 9.28 -0.01
C GLY A 165 19.16 8.26 0.81
N ALA A 166 19.05 7.02 0.32
CA ALA A 166 18.41 5.97 1.07
C ALA A 166 19.15 5.77 2.40
N ALA A 167 18.43 5.96 3.51
CA ALA A 167 18.98 5.84 4.85
C ALA A 167 17.90 5.31 5.81
N PHE A 168 18.30 4.38 6.65
CA PHE A 168 17.49 3.89 7.75
C PHE A 168 18.11 4.29 9.08
N ASP A 169 17.38 5.05 9.88
CA ASP A 169 17.76 5.38 11.26
C ASP A 169 17.13 4.36 12.20
N SER A 170 17.96 3.47 12.74
CA SER A 170 17.53 2.40 13.63
C SER A 170 17.02 2.91 14.99
N HIS A 171 17.36 4.13 15.41
CA HIS A 171 16.87 4.71 16.67
C HIS A 171 15.43 5.22 16.54
N SER A 172 15.15 6.03 15.52
CA SER A 172 13.79 6.47 15.22
C SER A 172 12.96 5.45 14.47
N ARG A 173 13.62 4.43 13.91
CA ARG A 173 13.04 3.40 13.03
C ARG A 173 12.39 3.99 11.77
N ILE A 174 12.89 5.13 11.30
CA ILE A 174 12.43 5.80 10.09
C ILE A 174 13.44 5.59 8.97
N ALA A 175 12.94 5.15 7.85
CA ALA A 175 13.67 5.09 6.59
C ALA A 175 13.28 6.28 5.71
N ARG A 176 14.24 6.83 4.97
CA ARG A 176 14.06 7.94 4.04
C ARG A 176 14.71 7.65 2.72
N ILE A 177 14.03 8.03 1.63
CA ILE A 177 14.62 8.13 0.30
C ILE A 177 14.28 9.48 -0.31
N THR A 178 15.18 10.00 -1.14
CA THR A 178 14.91 11.15 -1.99
C THR A 178 14.74 10.67 -3.43
N VAL A 179 13.59 10.97 -4.00
CA VAL A 179 13.27 10.69 -5.39
C VAL A 179 13.36 11.99 -6.17
N THR A 180 14.32 12.09 -7.08
CA THR A 180 14.44 13.21 -8.02
C THR A 180 13.93 12.75 -9.38
N MET A 181 12.99 13.50 -9.93
CA MET A 181 12.31 13.17 -11.18
C MET A 181 12.46 14.30 -12.19
N PHE A 182 12.61 13.93 -13.45
CA PHE A 182 12.57 14.85 -14.58
C PHE A 182 11.64 14.31 -15.64
N ARG A 183 10.82 15.17 -16.21
CA ARG A 183 9.95 14.86 -17.36
C ARG A 183 10.13 15.93 -18.43
N LEU A 184 10.24 15.49 -19.68
CA LEU A 184 10.24 16.40 -20.82
C LEU A 184 8.78 16.69 -21.21
N LEU A 185 8.29 17.88 -20.85
CA LEU A 185 6.95 18.33 -21.15
C LEU A 185 7.01 19.57 -22.02
N GLU A 186 6.32 19.55 -23.15
CA GLU A 186 6.25 20.68 -24.09
C GLU A 186 7.64 21.21 -24.52
N GLY A 187 8.63 20.31 -24.63
CA GLY A 187 10.00 20.65 -25.03
C GLY A 187 10.89 21.20 -23.91
N ALA A 188 10.41 21.25 -22.66
CA ALA A 188 11.19 21.67 -21.50
C ALA A 188 11.26 20.57 -20.45
N TRP A 189 12.46 20.40 -19.84
CA TRP A 189 12.63 19.50 -18.71
C TRP A 189 12.07 20.12 -17.44
N GLN A 190 11.11 19.43 -16.84
CA GLN A 190 10.55 19.77 -15.53
C GLN A 190 11.11 18.85 -14.48
N ARG A 191 11.60 19.41 -13.38
CA ARG A 191 12.10 18.68 -12.22
C ARG A 191 11.10 18.72 -11.09
N SER A 192 10.96 17.58 -10.40
CA SER A 192 10.31 17.49 -9.09
C SER A 192 11.15 16.61 -8.16
N ASP A 193 11.12 16.92 -6.88
CA ASP A 193 11.80 16.16 -5.84
C ASP A 193 10.80 15.82 -4.75
N VAL A 194 10.79 14.56 -4.32
CA VAL A 194 9.99 14.12 -3.18
C VAL A 194 10.86 13.34 -2.20
N THR A 195 10.56 13.50 -0.92
CA THR A 195 11.11 12.63 0.12
C THR A 195 10.02 11.66 0.54
N ILE A 196 10.32 10.38 0.45
CA ILE A 196 9.45 9.31 0.90
C ILE A 196 10.01 8.79 2.22
N GLU A 197 9.14 8.69 3.21
CA GLU A 197 9.47 8.19 4.54
C GLU A 197 8.59 7.00 4.88
N GLU A 198 9.20 6.02 5.53
CA GLU A 198 8.52 4.85 6.05
C GLU A 198 8.99 4.56 7.47
N ARG A 199 8.10 4.01 8.28
CA ARG A 199 8.42 3.49 9.59
C ARG A 199 8.53 1.97 9.55
N CYS A 200 9.64 1.46 10.06
CA CYS A 200 9.82 0.05 10.34
C CYS A 200 9.05 -0.33 11.61
N TYR A 201 7.92 -0.99 11.48
CA TYR A 201 7.16 -1.55 12.58
C TYR A 201 7.63 -2.96 12.93
N SER A 202 7.62 -3.31 14.21
CA SER A 202 7.82 -4.69 14.63
C SER A 202 6.51 -5.49 14.53
N PRO A 203 6.58 -6.83 14.40
CA PRO A 203 5.39 -7.69 14.45
C PRO A 203 4.54 -7.48 15.71
N ASP A 204 5.18 -7.20 16.85
CA ASP A 204 4.48 -6.94 18.11
C ASP A 204 3.70 -5.63 18.09
N GLU A 205 4.29 -4.53 17.54
CA GLU A 205 3.58 -3.25 17.38
C GLU A 205 2.36 -3.41 16.47
N ILE A 206 2.51 -4.13 15.36
CA ILE A 206 1.41 -4.42 14.42
C ILE A 206 0.30 -5.21 15.10
N SER A 207 0.66 -6.30 15.79
CA SER A 207 -0.29 -7.15 16.51
C SER A 207 -1.04 -6.39 17.60
N GLN A 208 -0.35 -5.56 18.39
CA GLN A 208 -0.95 -4.74 19.44
C GLN A 208 -1.93 -3.70 18.84
N ALA A 209 -1.53 -3.01 17.76
CA ALA A 209 -2.37 -2.04 17.09
C ALA A 209 -3.65 -2.66 16.50
N LEU A 210 -3.54 -3.86 15.91
CA LEU A 210 -4.69 -4.63 15.42
C LEU A 210 -5.63 -5.04 16.57
N ALA A 211 -5.09 -5.59 17.64
CA ALA A 211 -5.87 -5.99 18.80
C ALA A 211 -6.62 -4.80 19.44
N ALA A 212 -5.95 -3.66 19.56
CA ALA A 212 -6.54 -2.41 20.05
C ALA A 212 -7.66 -1.88 19.13
N ALA A 213 -7.60 -2.19 17.83
CA ALA A 213 -8.62 -1.84 16.85
C ALA A 213 -9.78 -2.84 16.76
N GLY A 214 -9.75 -3.96 17.52
CA GLY A 214 -10.81 -4.96 17.55
C GLY A 214 -10.65 -6.07 16.49
N PHE A 215 -9.43 -6.32 16.04
CA PHE A 215 -9.12 -7.51 15.25
C PHE A 215 -8.71 -8.67 16.16
N GLY A 216 -9.07 -9.89 15.74
CA GLY A 216 -8.75 -11.14 16.45
C GLY A 216 -7.54 -11.84 15.86
N GLU A 217 -7.76 -13.06 15.37
CA GLU A 217 -6.70 -13.88 14.80
C GLU A 217 -5.88 -13.14 13.76
N LEU A 218 -4.54 -13.18 13.92
CA LEU A 218 -3.57 -12.61 12.98
C LEU A 218 -2.75 -13.74 12.36
N LEU A 219 -2.85 -13.89 11.04
CA LEU A 219 -2.04 -14.81 10.26
C LEU A 219 -0.94 -13.99 9.57
N CYS A 220 0.29 -14.48 9.63
CA CYS A 220 1.47 -13.84 9.04
C CYS A 220 2.09 -14.78 8.02
N TYR A 221 2.45 -14.25 6.86
CA TYR A 221 3.02 -15.00 5.75
C TYR A 221 4.22 -14.25 5.20
N ASP A 222 5.39 -14.85 5.25
CA ASP A 222 6.57 -14.32 4.57
C ASP A 222 6.35 -14.33 3.06
N ALA A 223 6.66 -13.22 2.40
CA ALA A 223 6.40 -13.08 0.96
C ALA A 223 7.31 -13.98 0.11
N GLY A 224 8.55 -14.19 0.55
CA GLY A 224 9.50 -15.10 -0.11
C GLY A 224 9.02 -16.55 -0.05
N ASP A 225 8.51 -17.01 1.10
CA ASP A 225 7.93 -18.35 1.27
C ASP A 225 6.70 -18.55 0.39
N LEU A 226 6.01 -17.47 0.05
CA LEU A 226 4.86 -17.50 -0.85
C LEU A 226 5.23 -17.35 -2.33
N GLY A 227 6.52 -17.23 -2.65
CA GLY A 227 7.05 -17.19 -4.00
C GLY A 227 7.24 -15.78 -4.58
N MET A 228 7.11 -14.72 -3.78
CA MET A 228 7.48 -13.37 -4.18
C MET A 228 9.01 -13.22 -4.11
N ALA A 229 9.67 -13.33 -5.25
CA ALA A 229 11.12 -13.35 -5.33
C ALA A 229 11.75 -11.95 -5.37
N GLY A 230 13.04 -11.89 -5.03
CA GLY A 230 13.90 -10.71 -5.16
C GLY A 230 13.47 -9.54 -4.28
N GLN A 231 13.80 -8.33 -4.70
CA GLN A 231 13.58 -7.11 -3.90
C GLN A 231 12.12 -6.86 -3.52
N LEU A 232 11.14 -7.36 -4.28
CA LEU A 232 9.73 -7.18 -3.94
C LEU A 232 9.32 -8.00 -2.70
N GLY A 233 9.90 -9.18 -2.51
CA GLY A 233 9.55 -10.10 -1.42
C GLY A 233 10.44 -9.99 -0.19
N GLU A 234 11.70 -9.57 -0.34
CA GLU A 234 12.67 -9.54 0.74
C GLU A 234 12.23 -8.65 1.90
N GLY A 235 12.12 -9.23 3.10
CA GLY A 235 11.66 -8.55 4.31
C GLY A 235 10.20 -8.09 4.28
N ARG A 236 9.40 -8.57 3.33
CA ARG A 236 7.96 -8.30 3.23
C ARG A 236 7.14 -9.41 3.86
N THR A 237 6.18 -9.04 4.66
CA THR A 237 5.22 -9.97 5.27
C THR A 237 3.80 -9.56 4.90
N PHE A 238 3.00 -10.52 4.46
CA PHE A 238 1.56 -10.40 4.32
C PHE A 238 0.86 -10.80 5.60
N PHE A 239 -0.13 -10.03 5.97
CA PHE A 239 -0.93 -10.22 7.17
C PHE A 239 -2.41 -10.41 6.79
N VAL A 240 -3.09 -11.32 7.48
CA VAL A 240 -4.55 -11.48 7.38
C VAL A 240 -5.13 -11.50 8.79
N ALA A 241 -6.08 -10.62 9.06
CA ALA A 241 -6.76 -10.53 10.34
C ALA A 241 -8.27 -10.52 10.17
N SER A 242 -9.01 -11.02 11.16
CA SER A 242 -10.47 -10.98 11.18
C SER A 242 -10.96 -9.98 12.21
N LYS A 243 -11.96 -9.16 11.85
CA LYS A 243 -12.64 -8.30 12.81
C LYS A 243 -13.44 -9.17 13.78
N LEU A 244 -13.29 -8.90 15.07
CA LEU A 244 -14.10 -9.51 16.13
C LEU A 244 -15.59 -9.13 15.99
N GLU A 245 -16.48 -9.94 16.61
CA GLU A 245 -17.93 -9.70 16.63
C GLU A 245 -18.33 -8.47 17.46
#